data_a5fb0655f5387b049bfdf9f0cfcac2d7
#
_entry.id   a5fb0655f5387b049bfdf9f0cfcac2d7
#
_cell.length_a   1.000
_cell.length_b   1.000
_cell.length_c   1.000
_cell.angle_alpha   90.00
_cell.angle_beta   90.00
_cell.angle_gamma   90.00
#
_symmetry.space_group_name_H-M   'P 1'
#
loop_
_entity.id
_entity.type
_entity.pdbx_description
1 polymer ?
#
loop_
_entity_poly.entity_id
_entity_poly.type
_entity_poly.pdbx_seq_one_letter_code
_entity_poly.pdbx_strand_id
1 'polypeptide(L)'
;YLTGEHSVEERERVIEQLERGEINYIFTVDIFNEGIDIPKINQVILLRNTESSIIFIQQLGRGLRKDPSKEFVTIIDFIGNYKNNYMIPMSLSGDITRNKNNLRQKTFETNYISGVSSINFESIAKERIFQSIDRAKMDSMVELRRIYQEVKNRLNRIPYLFDFQEQ
;
A
#
# COMPACT_ATOMS: atom_id res chain seq x y z
N TYR A 1 -11.10 -9.76 17.13
CA TYR A 1 -10.24 -9.93 15.96
C TYR A 1 -10.93 -10.77 14.90
N LEU A 2 -10.50 -10.61 13.66
CA LEU A 2 -10.98 -11.38 12.53
C LEU A 2 -9.81 -11.99 11.73
N THR A 3 -9.98 -13.24 11.28
CA THR A 3 -9.02 -13.97 10.43
C THR A 3 -9.75 -14.61 9.24
N GLY A 4 -9.03 -15.16 8.30
CA GLY A 4 -9.60 -15.91 7.17
C GLY A 4 -10.45 -17.14 7.58
N GLU A 5 -10.31 -17.61 8.83
CA GLU A 5 -11.06 -18.75 9.36
C GLU A 5 -12.50 -18.42 9.81
N HIS A 6 -12.81 -17.13 10.01
CA HIS A 6 -14.16 -16.69 10.38
C HIS A 6 -15.10 -16.76 9.19
N SER A 7 -16.34 -17.18 9.43
CA SER A 7 -17.38 -17.19 8.39
C SER A 7 -17.73 -15.77 7.91
N VAL A 8 -18.38 -15.67 6.76
CA VAL A 8 -18.81 -14.37 6.21
C VAL A 8 -19.78 -13.69 7.18
N GLU A 9 -20.72 -14.45 7.75
CA GLU A 9 -21.73 -13.96 8.68
C GLU A 9 -21.12 -13.43 9.98
N GLU A 10 -20.07 -14.09 10.48
CA GLU A 10 -19.34 -13.61 11.67
C GLU A 10 -18.61 -12.30 11.37
N ARG A 11 -17.99 -12.19 10.20
CA ARG A 11 -17.30 -10.98 9.77
C ARG A 11 -18.28 -9.82 9.62
N GLU A 12 -19.42 -10.02 8.97
CA GLU A 12 -20.47 -9.01 8.80
C GLU A 12 -21.00 -8.54 10.15
N ARG A 13 -21.26 -9.43 11.07
CA ARG A 13 -21.72 -9.08 12.42
C ARG A 13 -20.72 -8.19 13.17
N VAL A 14 -19.42 -8.49 13.10
CA VAL A 14 -18.39 -7.67 13.74
C VAL A 14 -18.26 -6.31 13.06
N ILE A 15 -18.42 -6.25 11.76
CA ILE A 15 -18.43 -4.98 11.00
C ILE A 15 -19.62 -4.12 11.41
N GLU A 16 -20.82 -4.70 11.52
CA GLU A 16 -22.00 -3.97 12.01
C GLU A 16 -21.80 -3.42 13.42
N GLN A 17 -21.17 -4.16 14.31
CA GLN A 17 -20.85 -3.70 15.66
C GLN A 17 -19.91 -2.47 15.63
N LEU A 18 -18.90 -2.48 14.75
CA LEU A 18 -18.02 -1.33 14.55
C LEU A 18 -18.80 -0.13 14.00
N GLU A 19 -19.66 -0.35 13.01
CA GLU A 19 -20.46 0.71 12.40
C GLU A 19 -21.50 1.33 13.35
N ARG A 20 -21.99 0.55 14.31
CA ARG A 20 -22.90 1.02 15.37
C ARG A 20 -22.14 1.65 16.56
N GLY A 21 -20.80 1.59 16.56
CA GLY A 21 -19.99 2.09 17.67
C GLY A 21 -20.00 1.21 18.93
N GLU A 22 -20.46 -0.03 18.81
CA GLU A 22 -20.46 -1.00 19.91
C GLU A 22 -19.03 -1.47 20.21
N ILE A 23 -18.17 -1.48 19.20
CA ILE A 23 -16.72 -1.70 19.30
C ILE A 23 -15.97 -0.56 18.60
N ASN A 24 -14.76 -0.23 19.06
CA ASN A 24 -13.97 0.87 18.53
C ASN A 24 -12.90 0.42 17.55
N TYR A 25 -12.46 -0.84 17.59
CA TYR A 25 -11.36 -1.36 16.80
C TYR A 25 -11.63 -2.81 16.36
N ILE A 26 -11.15 -3.14 15.15
CA ILE A 26 -11.09 -4.52 14.69
C ILE A 26 -9.62 -4.82 14.35
N PHE A 27 -9.06 -5.86 14.95
CA PHE A 27 -7.77 -6.41 14.53
C PHE A 27 -8.01 -7.46 13.45
N THR A 28 -7.29 -7.37 12.34
CA THR A 28 -7.48 -8.30 11.22
C THR A 28 -6.15 -8.87 10.74
N VAL A 29 -6.18 -10.12 10.29
CA VAL A 29 -5.06 -10.77 9.62
C VAL A 29 -5.54 -11.28 8.26
N ASP A 30 -4.98 -10.73 7.18
CA ASP A 30 -5.21 -11.09 5.77
C ASP A 30 -6.66 -10.97 5.24
N ILE A 31 -7.62 -10.60 6.07
CA ILE A 31 -9.04 -10.51 5.68
C ILE A 31 -9.31 -9.38 4.70
N PHE A 32 -8.59 -8.27 4.81
CA PHE A 32 -8.79 -7.14 3.91
C PHE A 32 -8.42 -7.45 2.46
N ASN A 33 -7.73 -8.55 2.19
CA ASN A 33 -7.47 -9.04 0.83
C ASN A 33 -8.69 -9.74 0.23
N GLU A 34 -9.70 -10.10 1.03
CA GLU A 34 -10.82 -10.96 0.65
C GLU A 34 -12.18 -10.25 0.49
N GLY A 35 -12.21 -8.98 0.18
CA GLY A 35 -13.47 -8.31 -0.20
C GLY A 35 -14.24 -7.62 0.92
N ILE A 36 -13.76 -7.53 2.14
CA ILE A 36 -14.41 -6.77 3.21
C ILE A 36 -14.34 -5.27 2.91
N ASP A 37 -15.49 -4.63 2.92
CA ASP A 37 -15.67 -3.21 2.70
C ASP A 37 -16.29 -2.56 3.94
N ILE A 38 -15.62 -1.57 4.51
CA ILE A 38 -16.15 -0.83 5.67
C ILE A 38 -16.00 0.68 5.38
N PRO A 39 -16.99 1.29 4.71
CA PRO A 39 -16.92 2.71 4.33
C PRO A 39 -16.74 3.66 5.50
N LYS A 40 -17.26 3.34 6.67
CA LYS A 40 -17.17 4.18 7.89
C LYS A 40 -15.81 4.19 8.58
N ILE A 41 -14.84 3.38 8.15
CA ILE A 41 -13.49 3.41 8.72
C ILE A 41 -12.89 4.81 8.57
N ASN A 42 -12.48 5.41 9.67
CA ASN A 42 -11.80 6.70 9.72
C ASN A 42 -10.30 6.58 10.04
N GLN A 43 -9.85 5.42 10.50
CA GLN A 43 -8.44 5.15 10.78
C GLN A 43 -8.05 3.73 10.38
N VAL A 44 -6.89 3.59 9.74
CA VAL A 44 -6.26 2.32 9.40
C VAL A 44 -4.85 2.29 9.95
N ILE A 45 -4.49 1.25 10.69
CA ILE A 45 -3.15 1.07 11.23
C ILE A 45 -2.56 -0.20 10.61
N LEU A 46 -1.47 -0.03 9.85
CA LEU A 46 -0.77 -1.11 9.17
C LEU A 46 0.38 -1.60 10.06
N LEU A 47 0.16 -2.72 10.75
CA LEU A 47 1.15 -3.32 11.66
C LEU A 47 2.00 -4.39 10.97
N ARG A 48 1.58 -4.86 9.80
CA ARG A 48 2.23 -5.95 9.07
C ARG A 48 3.08 -5.42 7.92
N ASN A 49 4.25 -6.01 7.75
CA ASN A 49 5.08 -5.79 6.58
C ASN A 49 4.36 -6.19 5.30
N THR A 50 4.39 -5.31 4.31
CA THR A 50 3.94 -5.61 2.97
C THR A 50 5.14 -5.64 2.01
N GLU A 51 5.31 -6.72 1.28
CA GLU A 51 6.38 -6.84 0.28
C GLU A 51 5.91 -6.45 -1.13
N SER A 52 4.61 -6.25 -1.30
CA SER A 52 3.99 -5.90 -2.57
C SER A 52 3.37 -4.51 -2.53
N SER A 53 3.76 -3.64 -3.46
CA SER A 53 3.14 -2.34 -3.66
C SER A 53 1.65 -2.43 -3.98
N ILE A 54 1.24 -3.49 -4.68
CA ILE A 54 -0.17 -3.74 -5.03
C ILE A 54 -0.98 -4.02 -3.77
N ILE A 55 -0.49 -4.89 -2.88
CA ILE A 55 -1.17 -5.19 -1.61
C ILE A 55 -1.26 -3.93 -0.75
N PHE A 56 -0.19 -3.13 -0.68
CA PHE A 56 -0.18 -1.86 0.05
C PHE A 56 -1.27 -0.91 -0.47
N ILE A 57 -1.33 -0.68 -1.78
CA ILE A 57 -2.36 0.18 -2.39
C ILE A 57 -3.77 -0.38 -2.19
N GLN A 58 -3.96 -1.68 -2.28
CA GLN A 58 -5.26 -2.32 -2.02
C GLN A 58 -5.71 -2.13 -0.57
N GLN A 59 -4.82 -2.29 0.39
CA GLN A 59 -5.11 -2.05 1.80
C GLN A 59 -5.50 -0.59 2.06
N LEU A 60 -4.76 0.37 1.48
CA LEU A 60 -5.09 1.78 1.53
C LEU A 60 -6.46 2.05 0.90
N GLY A 61 -6.71 1.51 -0.30
CA GLY A 61 -7.94 1.76 -1.05
C GLY A 61 -9.22 1.39 -0.30
N ARG A 62 -9.16 0.40 0.57
CA ARG A 62 -10.32 0.00 1.39
C ARG A 62 -10.67 1.02 2.47
N GLY A 63 -9.65 1.59 3.12
CA GLY A 63 -9.86 2.67 4.10
C GLY A 63 -10.22 4.01 3.46
N LEU A 64 -9.92 4.20 2.16
CA LEU A 64 -10.13 5.46 1.44
C LEU A 64 -11.53 5.61 0.83
N ARG A 65 -12.45 4.65 1.02
CA ARG A 65 -13.80 4.78 0.49
C ARG A 65 -14.53 5.97 1.09
N LYS A 66 -15.28 6.67 0.22
CA LYS A 66 -16.06 7.84 0.64
C LYS A 66 -17.27 7.41 1.44
N ASP A 67 -17.50 8.09 2.55
CA ASP A 67 -18.71 7.97 3.36
C ASP A 67 -19.07 9.35 3.93
N PRO A 68 -20.35 9.75 3.93
CA PRO A 68 -20.77 11.05 4.43
C PRO A 68 -20.47 11.29 5.92
N SER A 69 -20.25 10.24 6.70
CA SER A 69 -19.97 10.33 8.14
C SER A 69 -18.53 10.71 8.46
N LYS A 70 -17.64 10.78 7.45
CA LYS A 70 -16.22 11.11 7.64
C LYS A 70 -15.71 12.10 6.61
N GLU A 71 -14.88 13.05 7.05
CA GLU A 71 -14.24 14.03 6.18
C GLU A 71 -12.93 13.48 5.59
N PHE A 72 -12.19 12.68 6.37
CA PHE A 72 -10.91 12.10 6.00
C PHE A 72 -10.69 10.74 6.64
N VAL A 73 -9.67 10.04 6.15
CA VAL A 73 -9.18 8.79 6.73
C VAL A 73 -7.72 8.99 7.12
N THR A 74 -7.37 8.65 8.35
CA THR A 74 -5.98 8.63 8.80
C THR A 74 -5.38 7.25 8.60
N ILE A 75 -4.25 7.18 7.89
CA ILE A 75 -3.52 5.93 7.70
C ILE A 75 -2.18 6.04 8.41
N ILE A 76 -1.90 5.11 9.30
CA ILE A 76 -0.65 5.01 10.04
C ILE A 76 0.08 3.74 9.59
N ASP A 77 1.28 3.90 9.04
CA ASP A 77 2.12 2.81 8.60
C ASP A 77 3.46 2.82 9.34
N PHE A 78 3.83 1.70 9.94
CA PHE A 78 5.10 1.52 10.65
C PHE A 78 6.20 1.07 9.68
N ILE A 79 6.65 1.99 8.82
CA ILE A 79 7.64 1.77 7.76
C ILE A 79 8.92 1.08 8.26
N GLY A 80 9.33 1.30 9.51
CA GLY A 80 10.53 0.71 10.09
C GLY A 80 10.56 -0.82 10.10
N ASN A 81 9.44 -1.47 9.90
CA ASN A 81 9.30 -2.93 9.90
C ASN A 81 9.45 -3.58 8.51
N TYR A 82 9.59 -2.81 7.43
CA TYR A 82 9.69 -3.33 6.07
C TYR A 82 11.13 -3.62 5.66
N LYS A 83 11.35 -4.71 4.92
CA LYS A 83 12.65 -4.99 4.27
C LYS A 83 12.94 -4.00 3.15
N ASN A 84 11.90 -3.66 2.38
CA ASN A 84 11.96 -2.83 1.18
C ASN A 84 11.19 -1.53 1.38
N ASN A 85 11.59 -0.71 2.35
CA ASN A 85 10.92 0.54 2.71
C ASN A 85 10.79 1.52 1.53
N TYR A 86 11.64 1.41 0.50
CA TYR A 86 11.56 2.21 -0.72
C TYR A 86 10.27 1.96 -1.52
N MET A 87 9.59 0.82 -1.30
CA MET A 87 8.35 0.51 -2.01
C MET A 87 7.20 1.45 -1.62
N ILE A 88 7.21 2.01 -0.42
CA ILE A 88 6.15 2.90 0.06
C ILE A 88 6.09 4.20 -0.76
N PRO A 89 7.16 5.03 -0.84
CA PRO A 89 7.15 6.22 -1.67
C PRO A 89 6.95 5.89 -3.17
N MET A 90 7.49 4.77 -3.65
CA MET A 90 7.28 4.30 -5.02
C MET A 90 5.80 4.04 -5.30
N SER A 91 5.11 3.30 -4.43
CA SER A 91 3.68 2.98 -4.58
C SER A 91 2.79 4.20 -4.47
N LEU A 92 3.08 5.10 -3.54
CA LEU A 92 2.30 6.31 -3.31
C LEU A 92 2.48 7.35 -4.43
N SER A 93 3.67 7.43 -5.03
CA SER A 93 3.95 8.37 -6.14
C SER A 93 3.60 7.82 -7.52
N GLY A 94 3.35 6.50 -7.63
CA GLY A 94 3.22 5.83 -8.91
C GLY A 94 4.51 5.80 -9.72
N ASP A 95 5.67 5.99 -9.07
CA ASP A 95 6.97 5.99 -9.77
C ASP A 95 7.36 4.58 -10.20
N ILE A 96 7.32 4.37 -11.50
CA ILE A 96 7.73 3.11 -12.15
C ILE A 96 9.17 3.14 -12.64
N THR A 97 9.82 4.32 -12.62
CA THR A 97 11.17 4.49 -13.19
C THR A 97 12.23 3.75 -12.42
N ARG A 98 11.96 3.45 -11.13
CA ARG A 98 12.91 2.84 -10.20
C ARG A 98 14.23 3.62 -10.07
N ASN A 99 14.21 4.90 -10.42
CA ASN A 99 15.36 5.76 -10.26
C ASN A 99 15.53 6.14 -8.78
N LYS A 100 16.68 5.80 -8.22
CA LYS A 100 16.99 6.07 -6.81
C LYS A 100 16.88 7.55 -6.45
N ASN A 101 17.27 8.45 -7.35
CA ASN A 101 17.20 9.89 -7.11
C ASN A 101 15.74 10.37 -7.11
N ASN A 102 14.92 9.88 -8.05
CA ASN A 102 13.49 10.19 -8.06
C ASN A 102 12.81 9.71 -6.76
N LEU A 103 13.11 8.49 -6.32
CA LEU A 103 12.54 7.95 -5.07
C LEU A 103 12.97 8.76 -3.85
N ARG A 104 14.23 9.22 -3.79
CA ARG A 104 14.68 10.10 -2.70
C ARG A 104 13.93 11.44 -2.74
N GLN A 105 13.80 12.04 -3.92
CA GLN A 105 13.04 13.28 -4.09
C GLN A 105 11.58 13.09 -3.66
N LYS A 106 10.90 12.04 -4.09
CA LYS A 106 9.52 11.71 -3.68
C LYS A 106 9.37 11.47 -2.18
N THR A 107 10.40 11.00 -1.51
CA THR A 107 10.39 10.83 -0.05
C THR A 107 10.49 12.17 0.68
N PHE A 108 11.17 13.16 0.10
CA PHE A 108 11.26 14.53 0.65
C PHE A 108 10.05 15.37 0.29
N GLU A 109 9.71 15.40 -0.99
CA GLU A 109 8.64 16.19 -1.56
C GLU A 109 7.38 15.33 -1.63
N THR A 110 6.50 15.49 -0.66
CA THR A 110 5.24 14.70 -0.59
C THR A 110 4.07 15.36 -1.33
N ASN A 111 4.34 16.36 -2.17
CA ASN A 111 3.33 17.16 -2.88
C ASN A 111 2.79 16.50 -4.16
N TYR A 112 3.18 15.27 -4.46
CA TYR A 112 2.74 14.57 -5.67
C TYR A 112 1.33 13.96 -5.57
N ILE A 113 0.73 13.98 -4.39
CA ILE A 113 -0.67 13.57 -4.23
C ILE A 113 -1.57 14.77 -4.50
N SER A 114 -2.47 14.61 -5.45
CA SER A 114 -3.45 15.62 -5.79
C SER A 114 -4.61 15.68 -4.79
N GLY A 115 -5.19 16.87 -4.63
CA GLY A 115 -6.34 17.09 -3.77
C GLY A 115 -5.98 17.50 -2.34
N VAL A 116 -6.84 17.18 -1.38
CA VAL A 116 -6.69 17.54 0.05
C VAL A 116 -5.91 16.50 0.87
N SER A 117 -5.41 15.46 0.21
CA SER A 117 -4.63 14.41 0.87
C SER A 117 -3.21 14.91 1.17
N SER A 118 -2.65 14.47 2.28
CA SER A 118 -1.26 14.75 2.66
C SER A 118 -0.54 13.48 3.11
N ILE A 119 0.76 13.43 2.85
CA ILE A 119 1.65 12.39 3.35
C ILE A 119 2.69 13.05 4.24
N ASN A 120 2.99 12.42 5.36
CA ASN A 120 4.11 12.80 6.20
C ASN A 120 4.94 11.56 6.53
N PHE A 121 6.25 11.65 6.30
CA PHE A 121 7.20 10.65 6.75
C PHE A 121 7.98 11.21 7.95
N GLU A 122 7.88 10.55 9.08
CA GLU A 122 8.71 10.86 10.25
C GLU A 122 10.21 10.72 9.91
N SER A 123 11.07 11.42 10.66
CA SER A 123 12.52 11.46 10.38
C SER A 123 13.16 10.06 10.35
N ILE A 124 12.80 9.21 11.31
CA ILE A 124 13.27 7.82 11.36
C ILE A 124 12.78 7.02 10.15
N ALA A 125 11.53 7.24 9.72
CA ALA A 125 10.98 6.60 8.53
C ALA A 125 11.75 7.00 7.26
N LYS A 126 12.03 8.31 7.09
CA LYS A 126 12.84 8.82 5.97
C LYS A 126 14.23 8.18 5.93
N GLU A 127 14.91 8.10 7.07
CA GLU A 127 16.22 7.46 7.17
C GLU A 127 16.16 5.99 6.74
N ARG A 128 15.17 5.24 7.22
CA ARG A 128 14.96 3.83 6.83
C ARG A 128 14.66 3.68 5.35
N ILE A 129 13.87 4.57 4.76
CA ILE A 129 13.59 4.59 3.33
C ILE A 129 14.89 4.82 2.55
N PHE A 130 15.70 5.82 2.92
CA PHE A 130 16.97 6.10 2.24
C PHE A 130 17.95 4.94 2.31
N GLN A 131 18.13 4.35 3.48
CA GLN A 131 18.96 3.15 3.64
C GLN A 131 18.46 2.00 2.75
N SER A 132 17.15 1.86 2.62
CA SER A 132 16.53 0.86 1.75
C SER A 132 16.78 1.15 0.26
N ILE A 133 16.65 2.42 -0.17
CA ILE A 133 16.96 2.85 -1.54
C ILE A 133 18.42 2.56 -1.88
N ASP A 134 19.34 2.85 -0.96
CA ASP A 134 20.78 2.65 -1.18
C ASP A 134 21.14 1.18 -1.39
N ARG A 135 20.55 0.30 -0.58
CA ARG A 135 20.76 -1.15 -0.64
C ARG A 135 20.04 -1.82 -1.80
N ALA A 136 18.99 -1.21 -2.34
CA ALA A 136 18.19 -1.79 -3.40
C ALA A 136 19.00 -1.98 -4.70
N LYS A 137 18.94 -3.18 -5.26
CA LYS A 137 19.53 -3.53 -6.57
C LYS A 137 18.45 -3.39 -7.64
N MET A 138 18.04 -2.15 -7.94
CA MET A 138 16.91 -1.87 -8.82
C MET A 138 17.18 -2.26 -10.29
N ASP A 139 18.45 -2.30 -10.70
CA ASP A 139 18.88 -2.64 -12.06
C ASP A 139 19.42 -4.08 -12.17
N SER A 140 19.11 -4.95 -11.21
CA SER A 140 19.61 -6.31 -11.26
C SER A 140 18.91 -7.14 -12.35
N MET A 141 19.64 -8.07 -13.01
CA MET A 141 19.07 -8.99 -14.00
C MET A 141 17.92 -9.85 -13.42
N VAL A 142 17.95 -10.11 -12.12
CA VAL A 142 16.87 -10.83 -11.42
C VAL A 142 15.60 -9.99 -11.43
N GLU A 143 15.72 -8.70 -11.13
CA GLU A 143 14.60 -7.77 -11.11
C GLU A 143 14.05 -7.53 -12.52
N LEU A 144 14.92 -7.33 -13.51
CA LEU A 144 14.52 -7.20 -14.92
C LEU A 144 13.76 -8.44 -15.40
N ARG A 145 14.21 -9.65 -15.03
CA ARG A 145 13.50 -10.91 -15.35
C ARG A 145 12.14 -10.97 -14.68
N ARG A 146 12.02 -10.52 -13.43
CA ARG A 146 10.75 -10.48 -12.71
C ARG A 146 9.74 -9.57 -13.41
N ILE A 147 10.16 -8.34 -13.76
CA ILE A 147 9.32 -7.39 -14.48
C ILE A 147 8.89 -7.96 -15.85
N TYR A 148 9.85 -8.51 -16.59
CA TYR A 148 9.56 -9.13 -17.88
C TYR A 148 8.50 -10.23 -17.75
N GLN A 149 8.62 -11.08 -16.73
CA GLN A 149 7.68 -12.17 -16.52
C GLN A 149 6.29 -11.67 -16.11
N GLU A 150 6.20 -10.62 -15.30
CA GLU A 150 4.94 -9.98 -14.94
C GLU A 150 4.21 -9.41 -16.16
N VAL A 151 4.92 -8.63 -16.98
CA VAL A 151 4.36 -8.04 -18.22
C VAL A 151 3.96 -9.14 -19.19
N LYS A 152 4.81 -10.16 -19.37
CA LYS A 152 4.51 -11.32 -20.24
C LYS A 152 3.24 -12.05 -19.80
N ASN A 153 3.09 -12.31 -18.49
CA ASN A 153 1.92 -13.00 -17.95
C ASN A 153 0.65 -12.15 -18.13
N ARG A 154 0.74 -10.82 -17.91
CA ARG A 154 -0.37 -9.90 -18.10
C ARG A 154 -0.84 -9.85 -19.55
N LEU A 155 0.10 -9.81 -20.51
CA LEU A 155 -0.20 -9.71 -21.94
C LEU A 155 -0.50 -11.07 -22.60
N ASN A 156 -0.17 -12.16 -21.94
CA ASN A 156 -0.23 -13.53 -22.48
C ASN A 156 0.49 -13.71 -23.83
N ARG A 157 1.53 -12.91 -24.07
CA ARG A 157 2.42 -12.94 -25.25
C ARG A 157 3.81 -12.47 -24.87
N ILE A 158 4.77 -12.60 -25.79
CA ILE A 158 6.11 -11.99 -25.62
C ILE A 158 5.95 -10.45 -25.65
N PRO A 159 6.39 -9.74 -24.59
CA PRO A 159 6.33 -8.29 -24.57
C PRO A 159 7.29 -7.64 -25.57
N TYR A 160 6.87 -6.57 -26.20
CA TYR A 160 7.73 -5.64 -26.94
C TYR A 160 8.26 -4.54 -26.01
N LEU A 161 9.25 -3.80 -26.46
CA LEU A 161 9.87 -2.75 -25.64
C LEU A 161 8.88 -1.67 -25.21
N PHE A 162 7.94 -1.29 -26.07
CA PHE A 162 6.91 -0.29 -25.74
C PHE A 162 5.89 -0.76 -24.70
N ASP A 163 5.68 -2.07 -24.52
CA ASP A 163 4.78 -2.60 -23.51
C ASP A 163 5.26 -2.30 -22.07
N PHE A 164 6.51 -1.87 -21.92
CA PHE A 164 7.10 -1.45 -20.65
C PHE A 164 7.02 0.07 -20.41
N GLN A 165 6.50 0.84 -21.35
CA GLN A 165 6.38 2.30 -21.25
C GLN A 165 4.99 2.76 -20.76
N GLU A 166 3.98 1.92 -20.88
CA GLU A 166 2.58 2.21 -20.52
C GLU A 166 2.22 1.74 -19.09
N GLN A 167 3.05 2.05 -18.09
CA GLN A 167 2.70 1.76 -16.68
C GLN A 167 2.74 3.03 -15.85
#